data_426737a6b3f2f0870c926af8b4751a47
#
_entry.id   426737a6b3f2f0870c926af8b4751a47
#
_cell.length_a   1.000
_cell.length_b   1.000
_cell.length_c   1.000
_cell.angle_alpha   90.00
_cell.angle_beta   90.00
_cell.angle_gamma   90.00
#
_symmetry.space_group_name_H-M   'P 1'
#
loop_
_entity.id
_entity.type
_entity.pdbx_description
1 polymer ?
#
loop_
_entity_poly.entity_id
_entity_poly.type
_entity_poly.pdbx_seq_one_letter_code
_entity_poly.pdbx_strand_id
1 'polypeptide(L)'
;MSSGQILMKVRLPLALPIIIAGIRTAAVWTVGLATLSTLVGATSFGNYIFTGLQTRNLVSVTIGSLAAAILAVVLDSLIGGFQWLSENRNEKGVVSKFKRVRTALIVLVLVGFSLSAYSLLQKPSVDFIVGGKGFTEQYIIAGLLTAELEEAGFRIDQRLGLGTEVIYEATANGMVDLYLEYSGTVWANRMNETSNPGRKEVLEKAGNFVEENDGMHSLGPLGFQNLYALAMRRDRAAELGIETIEDMIPFADTLVAAGDLEFFGRPEWITLRDTYNIDFAQKLTFDTALMYTAV
;
A
#
# COMPACT_ATOMS: atom_id res chain seq x y z
N MET A 1 -25.77 32.52 -36.20
CA MET A 1 -25.73 31.56 -35.09
C MET A 1 -25.21 32.27 -33.87
N SER A 2 -25.87 32.05 -32.70
CA SER A 2 -25.28 32.58 -31.45
C SER A 2 -24.02 31.83 -31.06
N SER A 3 -23.17 32.43 -30.22
CA SER A 3 -21.92 31.81 -29.75
C SER A 3 -22.18 30.42 -29.10
N GLY A 4 -23.28 30.26 -28.39
CA GLY A 4 -23.69 28.95 -27.81
C GLY A 4 -24.12 27.92 -28.87
N GLN A 5 -24.75 28.37 -29.97
CA GLN A 5 -25.08 27.49 -31.08
C GLN A 5 -23.86 27.01 -31.86
N ILE A 6 -22.85 27.87 -32.02
CA ILE A 6 -21.57 27.50 -32.63
C ILE A 6 -20.82 26.51 -31.75
N LEU A 7 -20.80 26.73 -30.44
CA LEU A 7 -20.18 25.80 -29.50
C LEU A 7 -20.81 24.39 -29.56
N MET A 8 -22.13 24.31 -29.41
CA MET A 8 -22.85 23.03 -29.30
C MET A 8 -22.99 22.28 -30.63
N LYS A 9 -23.13 22.98 -31.76
CA LYS A 9 -23.41 22.35 -33.07
C LYS A 9 -22.15 22.13 -33.91
N VAL A 10 -21.05 22.85 -33.62
CA VAL A 10 -19.84 22.78 -34.45
C VAL A 10 -18.62 22.40 -33.60
N ARG A 11 -18.26 23.22 -32.59
CA ARG A 11 -17.00 23.03 -31.87
C ARG A 11 -16.99 21.78 -31.01
N LEU A 12 -18.07 21.55 -30.25
CA LEU A 12 -18.14 20.39 -29.35
C LEU A 12 -18.14 19.04 -30.10
N PRO A 13 -18.95 18.85 -31.19
CA PRO A 13 -18.86 17.62 -31.96
C PRO A 13 -17.48 17.40 -32.62
N LEU A 14 -16.79 18.48 -33.03
CA LEU A 14 -15.46 18.38 -33.64
C LEU A 14 -14.37 18.04 -32.61
N ALA A 15 -14.50 18.55 -31.38
CA ALA A 15 -13.58 18.27 -30.27
C ALA A 15 -13.85 16.92 -29.58
N LEU A 16 -15.03 16.36 -29.74
CA LEU A 16 -15.47 15.15 -29.02
C LEU A 16 -14.51 13.96 -29.14
N PRO A 17 -13.94 13.63 -30.31
CA PRO A 17 -12.96 12.52 -30.42
C PRO A 17 -11.71 12.75 -29.57
N ILE A 18 -11.21 13.97 -29.52
CA ILE A 18 -10.03 14.34 -28.73
C ILE A 18 -10.34 14.29 -27.24
N ILE A 19 -11.50 14.78 -26.82
CA ILE A 19 -11.98 14.70 -25.43
C ILE A 19 -12.10 13.24 -24.99
N ILE A 20 -12.68 12.38 -25.81
CA ILE A 20 -12.84 10.95 -25.50
C ILE A 20 -11.48 10.26 -25.40
N ALA A 21 -10.53 10.59 -26.28
CA ALA A 21 -9.17 10.06 -26.21
C ALA A 21 -8.48 10.46 -24.89
N GLY A 22 -8.66 11.72 -24.43
CA GLY A 22 -8.18 12.16 -23.12
C GLY A 22 -8.82 11.42 -21.96
N ILE A 23 -10.13 11.22 -21.99
CA ILE A 23 -10.87 10.44 -20.96
C ILE A 23 -10.37 8.99 -20.92
N ARG A 24 -10.12 8.38 -22.08
CA ARG A 24 -9.58 7.02 -22.20
C ARG A 24 -8.23 6.88 -21.51
N THR A 25 -7.32 7.80 -21.80
CA THR A 25 -6.00 7.85 -21.15
C THR A 25 -6.14 8.04 -19.63
N ALA A 26 -6.96 8.99 -19.19
CA ALA A 26 -7.20 9.25 -17.77
C ALA A 26 -7.80 8.02 -17.05
N ALA A 27 -8.73 7.30 -17.68
CA ALA A 27 -9.33 6.10 -17.10
C ALA A 27 -8.30 4.99 -16.84
N VAL A 28 -7.38 4.74 -17.79
CA VAL A 28 -6.31 3.75 -17.61
C VAL A 28 -5.35 4.15 -16.49
N TRP A 29 -4.95 5.43 -16.44
CA TRP A 29 -4.13 5.95 -15.35
C TRP A 29 -4.82 5.84 -13.99
N THR A 30 -6.14 6.08 -13.94
CA THR A 30 -6.92 5.95 -12.70
C THR A 30 -6.90 4.53 -12.15
N VAL A 31 -6.96 3.49 -13.01
CA VAL A 31 -6.83 2.09 -12.56
C VAL A 31 -5.47 1.84 -11.93
N GLY A 32 -4.39 2.35 -12.53
CA GLY A 32 -3.04 2.25 -11.97
C GLY A 32 -2.92 2.91 -10.61
N LEU A 33 -3.38 4.16 -10.49
CA LEU A 33 -3.37 4.91 -9.23
C LEU A 33 -4.26 4.26 -8.16
N ALA A 34 -5.44 3.74 -8.55
CA ALA A 34 -6.31 2.99 -7.65
C ALA A 34 -5.66 1.70 -7.14
N THR A 35 -4.82 1.05 -7.94
CA THR A 35 -4.04 -0.11 -7.49
C THR A 35 -3.00 0.29 -6.44
N LEU A 36 -2.34 1.43 -6.63
CA LEU A 36 -1.37 1.97 -5.66
C LEU A 36 -2.02 2.52 -4.38
N SER A 37 -3.30 2.86 -4.40
CA SER A 37 -4.01 3.38 -3.21
C SER A 37 -4.07 2.39 -2.05
N THR A 38 -3.80 1.10 -2.31
CA THR A 38 -3.62 0.08 -1.26
C THR A 38 -2.52 0.45 -0.27
N LEU A 39 -1.46 1.13 -0.71
CA LEU A 39 -0.35 1.56 0.15
C LEU A 39 -0.77 2.60 1.21
N VAL A 40 -1.90 3.26 1.00
CA VAL A 40 -2.51 4.22 1.95
C VAL A 40 -3.82 3.69 2.54
N GLY A 41 -3.99 2.37 2.59
CA GLY A 41 -5.08 1.70 3.28
C GLY A 41 -6.39 1.56 2.49
N ALA A 42 -6.44 1.95 1.20
CA ALA A 42 -7.62 1.72 0.38
C ALA A 42 -7.67 0.29 -0.15
N THR A 43 -8.86 -0.31 -0.18
CA THR A 43 -9.05 -1.66 -0.72
C THR A 43 -9.10 -1.61 -2.26
N SER A 44 -8.18 -2.32 -2.92
CA SER A 44 -8.11 -2.43 -4.37
C SER A 44 -7.49 -3.78 -4.79
N PHE A 45 -7.33 -4.02 -6.10
CA PHE A 45 -6.56 -5.17 -6.58
C PHE A 45 -5.09 -5.12 -6.15
N GLY A 46 -4.58 -3.96 -5.76
CA GLY A 46 -3.27 -3.80 -5.14
C GLY A 46 -3.10 -4.62 -3.85
N ASN A 47 -4.16 -4.87 -3.08
CA ASN A 47 -4.08 -5.72 -1.89
C ASN A 47 -3.55 -7.12 -2.24
N TYR A 48 -4.04 -7.74 -3.32
CA TYR A 48 -3.53 -9.04 -3.77
C TYR A 48 -2.08 -8.97 -4.23
N ILE A 49 -1.68 -7.87 -4.88
CA ILE A 49 -0.30 -7.68 -5.36
C ILE A 49 0.64 -7.49 -4.18
N PHE A 50 0.39 -6.49 -3.34
CA PHE A 50 1.30 -6.14 -2.25
C PHE A 50 1.33 -7.20 -1.16
N THR A 51 0.18 -7.73 -0.72
CA THR A 51 0.15 -8.85 0.22
C THR A 51 0.82 -10.10 -0.36
N GLY A 52 0.60 -10.37 -1.65
CA GLY A 52 1.24 -11.48 -2.33
C GLY A 52 2.77 -11.34 -2.42
N LEU A 53 3.28 -10.13 -2.65
CA LEU A 53 4.73 -9.85 -2.60
C LEU A 53 5.29 -10.08 -1.19
N GLN A 54 4.62 -9.57 -0.17
CA GLN A 54 5.05 -9.66 1.22
C GLN A 54 5.02 -11.10 1.76
N THR A 55 4.02 -11.88 1.36
CA THR A 55 3.89 -13.30 1.73
C THR A 55 4.60 -14.26 0.78
N ARG A 56 5.32 -13.75 -0.23
CA ARG A 56 5.94 -14.53 -1.32
C ARG A 56 4.96 -15.45 -2.07
N ASN A 57 3.70 -15.05 -2.11
CA ASN A 57 2.65 -15.77 -2.82
C ASN A 57 2.49 -15.23 -4.25
N LEU A 58 3.27 -15.77 -5.18
CA LEU A 58 3.25 -15.38 -6.59
C LEU A 58 1.87 -15.58 -7.26
N VAL A 59 1.08 -16.53 -6.77
CA VAL A 59 -0.29 -16.75 -7.27
C VAL A 59 -1.16 -15.53 -6.97
N SER A 60 -1.11 -15.02 -5.74
CA SER A 60 -1.82 -13.81 -5.34
C SER A 60 -1.40 -12.59 -6.16
N VAL A 61 -0.08 -12.39 -6.34
CA VAL A 61 0.47 -11.31 -7.19
C VAL A 61 -0.08 -11.40 -8.60
N THR A 62 -0.04 -12.60 -9.19
CA THR A 62 -0.52 -12.83 -10.56
C THR A 62 -2.01 -12.55 -10.70
N ILE A 63 -2.83 -13.01 -9.77
CA ILE A 63 -4.28 -12.78 -9.76
C ILE A 63 -4.57 -11.28 -9.65
N GLY A 64 -3.95 -10.56 -8.72
CA GLY A 64 -4.14 -9.13 -8.54
C GLY A 64 -3.73 -8.31 -9.77
N SER A 65 -2.57 -8.63 -10.33
CA SER A 65 -2.05 -7.96 -11.53
C SER A 65 -2.93 -8.22 -12.76
N LEU A 66 -3.37 -9.47 -12.95
CA LEU A 66 -4.24 -9.85 -14.06
C LEU A 66 -5.62 -9.18 -13.93
N ALA A 67 -6.19 -9.15 -12.73
CA ALA A 67 -7.48 -8.49 -12.46
C ALA A 67 -7.41 -6.98 -12.75
N ALA A 68 -6.35 -6.29 -12.31
CA ALA A 68 -6.14 -4.88 -12.61
C ALA A 68 -5.97 -4.63 -14.12
N ALA A 69 -5.18 -5.47 -14.81
CA ALA A 69 -4.98 -5.39 -16.26
C ALA A 69 -6.28 -5.63 -17.04
N ILE A 70 -7.07 -6.64 -16.67
CA ILE A 70 -8.38 -6.92 -17.29
C ILE A 70 -9.31 -5.72 -17.09
N LEU A 71 -9.37 -5.15 -15.88
CA LEU A 71 -10.20 -3.97 -15.61
C LEU A 71 -9.78 -2.79 -16.51
N ALA A 72 -8.48 -2.52 -16.64
CA ALA A 72 -7.98 -1.45 -17.50
C ALA A 72 -8.35 -1.67 -18.98
N VAL A 73 -8.18 -2.90 -19.50
CA VAL A 73 -8.53 -3.27 -20.89
C VAL A 73 -10.04 -3.17 -21.11
N VAL A 74 -10.85 -3.60 -20.16
CA VAL A 74 -12.32 -3.50 -20.25
C VAL A 74 -12.75 -2.03 -20.31
N LEU A 75 -12.24 -1.18 -19.42
CA LEU A 75 -12.55 0.26 -19.42
C LEU A 75 -12.09 0.93 -20.72
N ASP A 76 -10.87 0.64 -21.18
CA ASP A 76 -10.34 1.15 -22.44
C ASP A 76 -11.20 0.74 -23.63
N SER A 77 -11.60 -0.53 -23.70
CA SER A 77 -12.44 -1.07 -24.77
C SER A 77 -13.85 -0.47 -24.77
N LEU A 78 -14.43 -0.24 -23.59
CA LEU A 78 -15.75 0.39 -23.44
C LEU A 78 -15.73 1.84 -23.92
N ILE A 79 -14.72 2.62 -23.51
CA ILE A 79 -14.58 4.02 -23.92
C ILE A 79 -14.23 4.11 -25.40
N GLY A 80 -13.36 3.23 -25.92
CA GLY A 80 -13.01 3.14 -27.34
C GLY A 80 -14.20 2.75 -28.22
N GLY A 81 -15.02 1.83 -27.76
CA GLY A 81 -16.29 1.48 -28.44
C GLY A 81 -17.27 2.65 -28.51
N PHE A 82 -17.33 3.45 -27.44
CA PHE A 82 -18.13 4.69 -27.42
C PHE A 82 -17.57 5.73 -28.41
N GLN A 83 -16.27 5.89 -28.51
CA GLN A 83 -15.61 6.78 -29.47
C GLN A 83 -15.95 6.38 -30.90
N TRP A 84 -15.74 5.11 -31.26
CA TRP A 84 -16.01 4.60 -32.59
C TRP A 84 -17.48 4.81 -33.00
N LEU A 85 -18.41 4.56 -32.08
CA LEU A 85 -19.85 4.79 -32.30
C LEU A 85 -20.19 6.29 -32.47
N SER A 86 -19.46 7.18 -31.83
CA SER A 86 -19.65 8.64 -31.97
C SER A 86 -19.17 9.13 -33.32
N GLU A 87 -18.04 8.61 -33.81
CA GLU A 87 -17.45 8.97 -35.11
C GLU A 87 -18.29 8.49 -36.30
N ASN A 88 -18.86 7.27 -36.21
CA ASN A 88 -19.65 6.66 -37.28
C ASN A 88 -21.16 6.99 -37.20
N ARG A 89 -21.56 8.06 -36.56
CA ARG A 89 -22.94 8.45 -36.28
C ARG A 89 -23.80 8.67 -37.53
N ASN A 90 -23.25 8.95 -38.71
CA ASN A 90 -23.97 9.30 -39.91
C ASN A 90 -24.44 8.10 -40.77
N GLU A 91 -24.07 6.87 -40.41
CA GLU A 91 -24.54 5.69 -41.11
C GLU A 91 -25.85 5.18 -40.53
N LYS A 92 -26.90 5.02 -41.41
CA LYS A 92 -28.28 4.72 -41.00
C LYS A 92 -28.46 3.42 -40.17
N GLY A 93 -27.49 2.50 -40.17
CA GLY A 93 -27.48 1.30 -39.35
C GLY A 93 -26.80 1.45 -37.99
N VAL A 94 -25.95 2.45 -37.80
CA VAL A 94 -25.13 2.67 -36.63
C VAL A 94 -25.91 3.34 -35.50
N VAL A 95 -26.89 4.20 -35.84
CA VAL A 95 -27.74 4.91 -34.83
C VAL A 95 -28.52 3.94 -33.94
N SER A 96 -28.99 2.84 -34.48
CA SER A 96 -29.71 1.81 -33.69
C SER A 96 -28.76 1.02 -32.79
N LYS A 97 -27.56 0.66 -33.27
CA LYS A 97 -26.52 0.00 -32.47
C LYS A 97 -25.97 0.94 -31.38
N PHE A 98 -25.80 2.23 -31.73
CA PHE A 98 -25.36 3.26 -30.77
C PHE A 98 -26.33 3.39 -29.57
N LYS A 99 -27.66 3.47 -29.84
CA LYS A 99 -28.68 3.52 -28.75
C LYS A 99 -28.55 2.28 -27.84
N ARG A 100 -28.45 1.08 -28.43
CA ARG A 100 -28.34 -0.17 -27.63
C ARG A 100 -27.08 -0.23 -26.79
N VAL A 101 -25.89 0.09 -27.37
CA VAL A 101 -24.61 0.07 -26.64
C VAL A 101 -24.60 1.14 -25.56
N ARG A 102 -25.09 2.36 -25.84
CA ARG A 102 -25.19 3.42 -24.83
C ARG A 102 -26.11 3.00 -23.69
N THR A 103 -27.25 2.41 -24.01
CA THR A 103 -28.22 1.94 -22.98
C THR A 103 -27.57 0.80 -22.17
N ALA A 104 -26.90 -0.16 -22.82
CA ALA A 104 -26.20 -1.24 -22.14
C ALA A 104 -25.09 -0.73 -21.20
N LEU A 105 -24.31 0.27 -21.62
CA LEU A 105 -23.28 0.90 -20.79
C LEU A 105 -23.88 1.64 -19.59
N ILE A 106 -24.96 2.41 -19.81
CA ILE A 106 -25.67 3.10 -18.71
C ILE A 106 -26.22 2.07 -17.73
N VAL A 107 -26.83 1.00 -18.21
CA VAL A 107 -27.35 -0.08 -17.35
C VAL A 107 -26.23 -0.75 -16.58
N LEU A 108 -25.08 -1.05 -17.22
CA LEU A 108 -23.94 -1.68 -16.58
C LEU A 108 -23.34 -0.78 -15.47
N VAL A 109 -23.22 0.53 -15.73
CA VAL A 109 -22.76 1.50 -14.72
C VAL A 109 -23.77 1.61 -13.58
N LEU A 110 -25.07 1.68 -13.87
CA LEU A 110 -26.12 1.75 -12.84
C LEU A 110 -26.17 0.47 -12.01
N VAL A 111 -26.04 -0.70 -12.64
CA VAL A 111 -25.97 -2.00 -11.94
C VAL A 111 -24.72 -2.06 -11.07
N GLY A 112 -23.55 -1.68 -11.59
CA GLY A 112 -22.32 -1.62 -10.82
C GLY A 112 -22.41 -0.66 -9.63
N PHE A 113 -22.97 0.53 -9.84
CA PHE A 113 -23.22 1.50 -8.77
C PHE A 113 -24.22 0.98 -7.74
N SER A 114 -25.31 0.35 -8.21
CA SER A 114 -26.33 -0.23 -7.31
C SER A 114 -25.79 -1.39 -6.49
N LEU A 115 -24.98 -2.28 -7.09
CA LEU A 115 -24.31 -3.36 -6.39
C LEU A 115 -23.31 -2.82 -5.35
N SER A 116 -22.54 -1.79 -5.71
CA SER A 116 -21.61 -1.13 -4.79
C SER A 116 -22.35 -0.44 -3.64
N ALA A 117 -23.43 0.27 -3.93
CA ALA A 117 -24.26 0.90 -2.91
C ALA A 117 -24.93 -0.16 -2.00
N TYR A 118 -25.44 -1.24 -2.58
CA TYR A 118 -26.02 -2.36 -1.84
C TYR A 118 -24.99 -3.03 -0.92
N SER A 119 -23.76 -3.25 -1.39
CA SER A 119 -22.67 -3.82 -0.57
C SER A 119 -22.27 -2.89 0.57
N LEU A 120 -22.28 -1.58 0.36
CA LEU A 120 -22.03 -0.60 1.41
C LEU A 120 -23.13 -0.58 2.49
N LEU A 121 -24.40 -0.78 2.08
CA LEU A 121 -25.53 -0.84 3.00
C LEU A 121 -25.59 -2.16 3.78
N GLN A 122 -24.98 -3.23 3.25
CA GLN A 122 -24.91 -4.56 3.88
C GLN A 122 -23.60 -4.85 4.59
N LYS A 123 -22.69 -3.88 4.73
CA LYS A 123 -21.51 -4.11 5.58
C LYS A 123 -22.02 -4.50 6.97
N PRO A 124 -21.70 -5.73 7.42
CA PRO A 124 -22.01 -6.10 8.80
C PRO A 124 -21.34 -5.09 9.70
N SER A 125 -22.01 -4.68 10.77
CA SER A 125 -21.39 -3.83 11.78
C SER A 125 -20.14 -4.56 12.29
N VAL A 126 -18.98 -3.96 12.10
CA VAL A 126 -17.70 -4.43 12.60
C VAL A 126 -17.56 -3.89 14.02
N ASP A 127 -17.13 -4.74 14.93
CA ASP A 127 -16.98 -4.34 16.33
C ASP A 127 -15.60 -3.74 16.58
N PHE A 128 -14.54 -4.29 15.90
CA PHE A 128 -13.17 -3.77 15.95
C PHE A 128 -12.48 -3.87 14.58
N ILE A 129 -11.59 -2.93 14.33
CA ILE A 129 -10.70 -2.90 13.17
C ILE A 129 -9.28 -3.16 13.65
N VAL A 130 -8.69 -4.29 13.27
CA VAL A 130 -7.31 -4.65 13.58
C VAL A 130 -6.41 -4.25 12.44
N GLY A 131 -5.43 -3.40 12.72
CA GLY A 131 -4.44 -2.93 11.78
C GLY A 131 -3.15 -3.75 11.77
N GLY A 132 -2.35 -3.61 10.71
CA GLY A 132 -1.02 -4.21 10.62
C GLY A 132 -0.15 -3.52 9.58
N LYS A 133 1.15 -3.36 9.90
CA LYS A 133 2.16 -2.85 8.97
C LYS A 133 2.46 -3.86 7.87
N GLY A 134 3.20 -3.43 6.85
CA GLY A 134 3.45 -4.18 5.63
C GLY A 134 4.55 -5.25 5.74
N PHE A 135 4.67 -6.03 6.81
CA PHE A 135 5.66 -7.11 6.93
C PHE A 135 5.12 -8.33 7.69
N THR A 136 5.74 -9.48 7.46
CA THR A 136 5.21 -10.81 7.81
C THR A 136 4.84 -10.95 9.27
N GLU A 137 5.64 -10.45 10.21
CA GLU A 137 5.36 -10.50 11.65
C GLU A 137 4.03 -9.82 11.98
N GLN A 138 3.78 -8.65 11.42
CA GLN A 138 2.54 -7.89 11.63
C GLN A 138 1.31 -8.64 11.13
N TYR A 139 1.41 -9.33 9.98
CA TYR A 139 0.33 -10.16 9.46
C TYR A 139 0.00 -11.34 10.38
N ILE A 140 1.04 -11.98 10.92
CA ILE A 140 0.86 -13.10 11.87
C ILE A 140 0.18 -12.61 13.14
N ILE A 141 0.67 -11.53 13.72
CA ILE A 141 0.13 -11.00 14.99
C ILE A 141 -1.28 -10.44 14.80
N ALA A 142 -1.53 -9.69 13.73
CA ALA A 142 -2.88 -9.23 13.41
C ALA A 142 -3.86 -10.41 13.21
N GLY A 143 -3.39 -11.49 12.57
CA GLY A 143 -4.17 -12.72 12.43
C GLY A 143 -4.48 -13.39 13.77
N LEU A 144 -3.50 -13.48 14.68
CA LEU A 144 -3.70 -14.01 16.02
C LEU A 144 -4.68 -13.16 16.83
N LEU A 145 -4.50 -11.83 16.86
CA LEU A 145 -5.41 -10.91 17.54
C LEU A 145 -6.83 -11.01 16.98
N THR A 146 -6.97 -11.13 15.67
CA THR A 146 -8.28 -11.32 15.03
C THR A 146 -8.92 -12.62 15.50
N ALA A 147 -8.19 -13.73 15.48
CA ALA A 147 -8.72 -15.03 15.89
C ALA A 147 -9.19 -15.03 17.36
N GLU A 148 -8.41 -14.46 18.25
CA GLU A 148 -8.76 -14.33 19.67
C GLU A 148 -10.02 -13.47 19.89
N LEU A 149 -10.11 -12.33 19.18
CA LEU A 149 -11.27 -11.46 19.28
C LEU A 149 -12.53 -12.09 18.66
N GLU A 150 -12.40 -12.83 17.55
CA GLU A 150 -13.50 -13.57 16.93
C GLU A 150 -13.98 -14.72 17.82
N GLU A 151 -13.06 -15.44 18.50
CA GLU A 151 -13.41 -16.47 19.48
C GLU A 151 -14.16 -15.84 20.69
N ALA A 152 -13.82 -14.62 21.06
CA ALA A 152 -14.55 -13.86 22.07
C ALA A 152 -15.92 -13.34 21.60
N GLY A 153 -16.28 -13.56 20.34
CA GLY A 153 -17.58 -13.22 19.76
C GLY A 153 -17.67 -11.86 19.07
N PHE A 154 -16.54 -11.18 18.86
CA PHE A 154 -16.50 -9.91 18.14
C PHE A 154 -16.36 -10.11 16.62
N ARG A 155 -16.87 -9.15 15.85
CA ARG A 155 -16.72 -9.13 14.38
C ARG A 155 -15.58 -8.21 14.03
N ILE A 156 -14.57 -8.74 13.36
CA ILE A 156 -13.32 -8.05 13.08
C ILE A 156 -13.20 -7.73 11.59
N ASP A 157 -12.76 -6.49 11.27
CA ASP A 157 -12.20 -6.13 9.97
C ASP A 157 -10.68 -5.97 10.11
N GLN A 158 -9.93 -6.37 9.08
CA GLN A 158 -8.48 -6.23 9.08
C GLN A 158 -8.02 -5.15 8.10
N ARG A 159 -7.11 -4.28 8.54
CA ARG A 159 -6.45 -3.25 7.73
C ARG A 159 -4.95 -3.49 7.71
N LEU A 160 -4.50 -4.33 6.78
CA LEU A 160 -3.13 -4.81 6.70
C LEU A 160 -2.34 -4.13 5.58
N GLY A 161 -1.01 -4.13 5.70
CA GLY A 161 -0.12 -3.56 4.69
C GLY A 161 0.00 -2.05 4.75
N LEU A 162 -0.35 -1.43 5.87
CA LEU A 162 -0.24 0.01 6.07
C LEU A 162 1.21 0.42 6.34
N GLY A 163 1.61 1.58 5.83
CA GLY A 163 2.88 2.19 6.20
C GLY A 163 2.88 2.64 7.67
N THR A 164 4.08 2.75 8.25
CA THR A 164 4.28 3.07 9.68
C THR A 164 3.50 4.31 10.12
N GLU A 165 3.62 5.42 9.40
CA GLU A 165 2.90 6.65 9.75
C GLU A 165 1.41 6.56 9.48
N VAL A 166 1.01 5.85 8.42
CA VAL A 166 -0.41 5.72 8.05
C VAL A 166 -1.20 4.94 9.10
N ILE A 167 -0.66 3.83 9.62
CA ILE A 167 -1.34 3.03 10.64
C ILE A 167 -1.39 3.76 11.98
N TYR A 168 -0.31 4.47 12.33
CA TYR A 168 -0.27 5.28 13.54
C TYR A 168 -1.37 6.34 13.52
N GLU A 169 -1.42 7.16 12.47
CA GLU A 169 -2.44 8.21 12.31
C GLU A 169 -3.86 7.62 12.21
N ALA A 170 -4.02 6.47 11.56
CA ALA A 170 -5.32 5.79 11.48
C ALA A 170 -5.82 5.36 12.87
N THR A 171 -4.92 4.92 13.75
CA THR A 171 -5.27 4.53 15.13
C THR A 171 -5.54 5.75 15.99
N ALA A 172 -4.69 6.77 15.94
CA ALA A 172 -4.90 8.03 16.67
C ALA A 172 -6.23 8.72 16.31
N ASN A 173 -6.69 8.57 15.06
CA ASN A 173 -7.96 9.13 14.58
C ASN A 173 -9.15 8.15 14.69
N GLY A 174 -8.99 6.98 15.32
CA GLY A 174 -10.07 6.00 15.51
C GLY A 174 -10.55 5.30 14.23
N MET A 175 -9.74 5.29 13.17
CA MET A 175 -10.01 4.53 11.95
C MET A 175 -9.49 3.08 12.01
N VAL A 176 -8.61 2.80 12.95
CA VAL A 176 -8.12 1.49 13.37
C VAL A 176 -8.23 1.45 14.89
N ASP A 177 -8.78 0.37 15.45
CA ASP A 177 -9.00 0.26 16.88
C ASP A 177 -7.79 -0.33 17.61
N LEU A 178 -7.06 -1.24 16.95
CA LEU A 178 -5.96 -1.99 17.55
C LEU A 178 -4.91 -2.36 16.50
N TYR A 179 -3.64 -2.18 16.84
CA TYR A 179 -2.52 -2.70 16.05
C TYR A 179 -1.29 -2.95 16.92
N LEU A 180 -0.31 -3.69 16.40
CA LEU A 180 0.99 -3.85 17.04
C LEU A 180 1.92 -2.70 16.66
N GLU A 181 2.46 -2.01 17.67
CA GLU A 181 3.49 -1.01 17.49
C GLU A 181 4.80 -1.42 18.16
N TYR A 182 5.90 -0.86 17.66
CA TYR A 182 7.22 -1.03 18.25
C TYR A 182 7.61 0.24 18.99
N SER A 183 7.92 0.09 20.28
CA SER A 183 8.28 1.24 21.13
C SER A 183 9.48 2.03 20.57
N GLY A 184 10.44 1.36 19.93
CA GLY A 184 11.56 2.01 19.25
C GLY A 184 11.14 2.86 18.04
N THR A 185 10.06 2.50 17.36
CA THR A 185 9.51 3.32 16.26
C THR A 185 8.86 4.59 16.81
N VAL A 186 8.05 4.48 17.85
CA VAL A 186 7.49 5.66 18.53
C VAL A 186 8.59 6.58 19.02
N TRP A 187 9.59 6.01 19.71
CA TRP A 187 10.76 6.71 20.22
C TRP A 187 11.49 7.52 19.16
N ALA A 188 11.86 6.87 18.05
CA ALA A 188 12.64 7.50 16.98
C ALA A 188 11.80 8.41 16.08
N ASN A 189 10.61 7.97 15.65
CA ASN A 189 9.86 8.66 14.60
C ASN A 189 8.89 9.71 15.15
N ARG A 190 8.28 9.46 16.34
CA ARG A 190 7.27 10.36 16.90
C ARG A 190 7.85 11.29 17.95
N MET A 191 8.69 10.76 18.83
CA MET A 191 9.35 11.57 19.86
C MET A 191 10.62 12.25 19.35
N ASN A 192 11.13 11.85 18.16
CA ASN A 192 12.38 12.34 17.57
C ASN A 192 13.61 12.14 18.49
N GLU A 193 13.59 11.07 19.27
CA GLU A 193 14.66 10.73 20.19
C GLU A 193 15.73 9.88 19.49
N THR A 194 17.00 10.22 19.70
CA THR A 194 18.14 9.50 19.12
C THR A 194 18.95 8.74 20.19
N SER A 195 18.68 9.00 21.47
CA SER A 195 19.34 8.34 22.60
C SER A 195 18.82 6.91 22.80
N ASN A 196 19.62 6.06 23.43
CA ASN A 196 19.23 4.71 23.80
C ASN A 196 19.34 4.53 25.34
N PRO A 197 18.31 4.93 26.09
CA PRO A 197 18.31 4.80 27.57
C PRO A 197 18.04 3.35 28.03
N GLY A 198 17.83 2.44 27.10
CA GLY A 198 17.52 1.05 27.36
C GLY A 198 16.03 0.72 27.21
N ARG A 199 15.78 -0.59 26.97
CA ARG A 199 14.46 -1.12 26.59
C ARG A 199 13.32 -0.69 27.51
N LYS A 200 13.53 -0.76 28.82
CA LYS A 200 12.47 -0.49 29.81
C LYS A 200 12.02 0.97 29.74
N GLU A 201 12.99 1.89 29.70
CA GLU A 201 12.71 3.32 29.67
C GLU A 201 12.07 3.73 28.33
N VAL A 202 12.56 3.19 27.21
CA VAL A 202 11.95 3.43 25.89
C VAL A 202 10.49 2.96 25.86
N LEU A 203 10.21 1.75 26.37
CA LEU A 203 8.85 1.22 26.40
C LEU A 203 7.91 2.08 27.25
N GLU A 204 8.35 2.48 28.45
CA GLU A 204 7.57 3.31 29.37
C GLU A 204 7.29 4.70 28.79
N LYS A 205 8.33 5.37 28.29
CA LYS A 205 8.18 6.72 27.73
C LYS A 205 7.36 6.73 26.44
N ALA A 206 7.56 5.74 25.55
CA ALA A 206 6.77 5.62 24.33
C ALA A 206 5.29 5.33 24.62
N GLY A 207 5.00 4.47 25.61
CA GLY A 207 3.63 4.21 26.07
C GLY A 207 2.96 5.47 26.61
N ASN A 208 3.62 6.19 27.51
CA ASN A 208 3.10 7.45 28.05
C ASN A 208 2.90 8.51 26.96
N PHE A 209 3.84 8.60 26.00
CA PHE A 209 3.75 9.57 24.92
C PHE A 209 2.47 9.37 24.07
N VAL A 210 2.16 8.13 23.66
CA VAL A 210 0.97 7.87 22.84
C VAL A 210 -0.33 8.10 23.60
N GLU A 211 -0.33 7.90 24.93
CA GLU A 211 -1.49 8.18 25.76
C GLU A 211 -1.72 9.69 25.97
N GLU A 212 -0.66 10.42 26.26
CA GLU A 212 -0.75 11.86 26.59
C GLU A 212 -0.97 12.75 25.36
N ASN A 213 -0.38 12.38 24.22
CA ASN A 213 -0.38 13.24 23.04
C ASN A 213 -1.39 12.82 21.97
N ASP A 214 -1.66 11.52 21.83
CA ASP A 214 -2.44 11.01 20.69
C ASP A 214 -3.70 10.23 21.14
N GLY A 215 -3.97 10.17 22.45
CA GLY A 215 -5.17 9.54 23.02
C GLY A 215 -5.27 8.03 22.81
N MET A 216 -4.16 7.40 22.41
CA MET A 216 -4.08 5.94 22.28
C MET A 216 -3.68 5.32 23.62
N HIS A 217 -4.10 4.07 23.88
CA HIS A 217 -3.75 3.36 25.09
C HIS A 217 -2.77 2.22 24.80
N SER A 218 -1.66 2.18 25.58
CA SER A 218 -0.67 1.12 25.49
C SER A 218 -1.10 -0.10 26.31
N LEU A 219 -1.43 -1.21 25.66
CA LEU A 219 -1.81 -2.46 26.32
C LEU A 219 -0.62 -3.26 26.89
N GLY A 220 0.59 -2.74 26.71
CA GLY A 220 1.82 -3.34 27.21
C GLY A 220 2.54 -4.24 26.18
N PRO A 221 3.72 -4.78 26.57
CA PRO A 221 4.57 -5.52 25.67
C PRO A 221 4.10 -6.97 25.46
N LEU A 222 4.24 -7.47 24.22
CA LEU A 222 3.96 -8.86 23.86
C LEU A 222 5.08 -9.85 24.28
N GLY A 223 6.17 -9.36 24.89
CA GLY A 223 7.23 -10.23 25.46
C GLY A 223 8.37 -10.59 24.50
N PHE A 224 8.39 -10.09 23.27
CA PHE A 224 9.50 -10.27 22.32
C PHE A 224 10.10 -8.95 21.84
N GLN A 225 11.16 -9.05 21.04
CA GLN A 225 11.81 -7.90 20.42
C GLN A 225 11.95 -8.13 18.90
N ASN A 226 11.76 -7.08 18.13
CA ASN A 226 12.13 -7.02 16.73
C ASN A 226 13.34 -6.08 16.61
N LEU A 227 14.51 -6.63 16.24
CA LEU A 227 15.77 -5.90 16.17
C LEU A 227 16.28 -5.91 14.71
N TYR A 228 16.97 -4.84 14.32
CA TYR A 228 17.73 -4.86 13.09
C TYR A 228 18.92 -5.80 13.21
N ALA A 229 19.18 -6.54 12.14
CA ALA A 229 20.36 -7.37 11.98
C ALA A 229 20.89 -7.20 10.55
N LEU A 230 22.21 -7.22 10.41
CA LEU A 230 22.85 -7.31 9.10
C LEU A 230 22.85 -8.77 8.65
N ALA A 231 22.41 -9.01 7.43
CA ALA A 231 22.40 -10.33 6.80
C ALA A 231 23.17 -10.28 5.49
N MET A 232 23.93 -11.34 5.23
CA MET A 232 24.67 -11.55 3.99
C MET A 232 24.51 -13.00 3.55
N ARG A 233 24.59 -13.26 2.25
CA ARG A 233 24.61 -14.64 1.74
C ARG A 233 25.80 -15.39 2.31
N ARG A 234 25.56 -16.61 2.77
CA ARG A 234 26.58 -17.44 3.42
C ARG A 234 27.80 -17.71 2.53
N ASP A 235 27.57 -17.95 1.24
CA ASP A 235 28.64 -18.16 0.27
C ASP A 235 29.52 -16.91 0.12
N ARG A 236 28.92 -15.72 0.07
CA ARG A 236 29.63 -14.45 -0.03
C ARG A 236 30.38 -14.12 1.26
N ALA A 237 29.77 -14.35 2.41
CA ALA A 237 30.42 -14.15 3.71
C ALA A 237 31.65 -15.06 3.84
N ALA A 238 31.54 -16.34 3.45
CA ALA A 238 32.65 -17.29 3.48
C ALA A 238 33.77 -16.89 2.50
N GLU A 239 33.44 -16.42 1.30
CA GLU A 239 34.43 -15.96 0.30
C GLU A 239 35.27 -14.79 0.82
N LEU A 240 34.64 -13.86 1.55
CA LEU A 240 35.28 -12.66 2.10
C LEU A 240 35.85 -12.87 3.52
N GLY A 241 35.55 -14.01 4.16
CA GLY A 241 35.97 -14.29 5.54
C GLY A 241 35.21 -13.42 6.56
N ILE A 242 33.96 -13.02 6.29
CA ILE A 242 33.18 -12.16 7.16
C ILE A 242 32.34 -13.01 8.10
N GLU A 243 32.58 -12.89 9.41
CA GLU A 243 31.79 -13.50 10.49
C GLU A 243 31.18 -12.43 11.41
N THR A 244 31.83 -11.26 11.51
CA THR A 244 31.40 -10.13 12.36
C THR A 244 31.24 -8.86 11.54
N ILE A 245 30.72 -7.81 12.16
CA ILE A 245 30.63 -6.47 11.53
C ILE A 245 32.03 -5.90 11.28
N GLU A 246 32.95 -6.14 12.21
CA GLU A 246 34.35 -5.71 12.10
C GLU A 246 35.05 -6.30 10.87
N ASP A 247 34.81 -7.58 10.57
CA ASP A 247 35.35 -8.23 9.38
C ASP A 247 34.83 -7.63 8.07
N MET A 248 33.67 -7.01 8.11
CA MET A 248 33.07 -6.37 6.96
C MET A 248 33.71 -5.02 6.62
N ILE A 249 34.28 -4.33 7.61
CA ILE A 249 34.82 -2.96 7.46
C ILE A 249 35.77 -2.82 6.25
N PRO A 250 36.73 -3.71 6.01
CA PRO A 250 37.66 -3.59 4.88
C PRO A 250 37.02 -3.68 3.50
N PHE A 251 35.78 -4.18 3.43
CA PHE A 251 35.04 -4.41 2.19
C PHE A 251 33.86 -3.46 2.01
N ALA A 252 33.53 -2.64 3.02
CA ALA A 252 32.28 -1.86 3.05
C ALA A 252 32.12 -0.93 1.84
N ASP A 253 33.21 -0.31 1.39
CA ASP A 253 33.26 0.58 0.22
C ASP A 253 33.07 -0.14 -1.13
N THR A 254 33.06 -1.48 -1.13
CA THR A 254 32.79 -2.32 -2.30
C THR A 254 31.43 -3.03 -2.22
N LEU A 255 30.81 -3.04 -1.05
CA LEU A 255 29.56 -3.72 -0.80
C LEU A 255 28.34 -2.79 -1.06
N VAL A 256 27.24 -3.39 -1.49
CA VAL A 256 25.95 -2.75 -1.61
C VAL A 256 25.09 -3.16 -0.42
N ALA A 257 24.61 -2.19 0.36
CA ALA A 257 23.69 -2.44 1.44
C ALA A 257 22.25 -2.21 0.98
N ALA A 258 21.37 -3.11 1.40
CA ALA A 258 19.93 -2.98 1.20
C ALA A 258 19.24 -2.87 2.56
N GLY A 259 18.26 -1.98 2.68
CA GLY A 259 17.45 -1.80 3.86
C GLY A 259 15.98 -1.56 3.49
N ASP A 260 15.11 -1.52 4.49
CA ASP A 260 13.75 -1.02 4.30
C ASP A 260 13.75 0.50 4.02
N LEU A 261 12.58 1.04 3.76
CA LEU A 261 12.42 2.45 3.38
C LEU A 261 12.87 3.43 4.48
N GLU A 262 12.94 2.99 5.73
CA GLU A 262 13.25 3.84 6.89
C GLU A 262 14.70 3.66 7.38
N PHE A 263 15.30 2.48 7.20
CA PHE A 263 16.54 2.05 7.87
C PHE A 263 17.69 3.06 7.78
N PHE A 264 17.99 3.57 6.59
CA PHE A 264 19.12 4.48 6.40
C PHE A 264 18.90 5.89 6.96
N GLY A 265 17.67 6.23 7.35
CA GLY A 265 17.32 7.46 8.06
C GLY A 265 17.26 7.32 9.58
N ARG A 266 17.31 6.09 10.11
CA ARG A 266 17.10 5.80 11.52
C ARG A 266 18.34 5.96 12.37
N PRO A 267 18.18 6.24 13.68
CA PRO A 267 19.30 6.30 14.64
C PRO A 267 20.15 5.03 14.68
N GLU A 268 19.53 3.86 14.45
CA GLU A 268 20.22 2.57 14.44
C GLU A 268 21.29 2.51 13.34
N TRP A 269 20.97 2.95 12.13
CA TRP A 269 21.94 3.03 11.03
C TRP A 269 23.04 4.07 11.33
N ILE A 270 22.63 5.26 11.80
CA ILE A 270 23.58 6.33 12.12
C ILE A 270 24.57 5.86 13.17
N THR A 271 24.11 5.22 14.24
CA THR A 271 24.96 4.66 15.30
C THR A 271 25.87 3.57 14.77
N LEU A 272 25.38 2.66 13.93
CA LEU A 272 26.18 1.60 13.31
C LEU A 272 27.29 2.20 12.45
N ARG A 273 26.94 3.12 11.55
CA ARG A 273 27.87 3.81 10.68
C ARG A 273 28.98 4.51 11.46
N ASP A 274 28.60 5.27 12.48
CA ASP A 274 29.54 6.12 13.24
C ASP A 274 30.41 5.28 14.19
N THR A 275 29.86 4.20 14.76
CA THR A 275 30.59 3.31 15.67
C THR A 275 31.70 2.53 14.93
N TYR A 276 31.36 2.00 13.76
CA TYR A 276 32.28 1.18 12.96
C TYR A 276 33.01 1.99 11.87
N ASN A 277 32.69 3.27 11.72
CA ASN A 277 33.18 4.15 10.66
C ASN A 277 33.05 3.51 9.27
N ILE A 278 31.87 2.93 8.99
CA ILE A 278 31.57 2.25 7.72
C ILE A 278 30.62 3.08 6.88
N ASP A 279 30.88 3.07 5.57
CA ASP A 279 29.88 3.45 4.57
C ASP A 279 29.93 2.46 3.41
N PHE A 280 28.80 2.17 2.81
CA PHE A 280 28.69 1.21 1.72
C PHE A 280 28.84 1.90 0.37
N ALA A 281 29.35 1.17 -0.65
CA ALA A 281 29.43 1.65 -2.02
C ALA A 281 28.11 2.18 -2.55
N GLN A 282 27.02 1.52 -2.19
CA GLN A 282 25.66 1.93 -2.48
C GLN A 282 24.72 1.56 -1.34
N LYS A 283 23.70 2.38 -1.12
CA LYS A 283 22.61 2.13 -0.18
C LYS A 283 21.31 2.09 -0.98
N LEU A 284 20.66 0.94 -1.00
CA LEU A 284 19.41 0.70 -1.72
C LEU A 284 18.27 0.49 -0.73
N THR A 285 17.11 1.06 -1.03
CA THR A 285 15.91 0.88 -0.22
C THR A 285 14.88 0.04 -0.98
N PHE A 286 14.29 -0.92 -0.27
CA PHE A 286 13.29 -1.84 -0.79
C PHE A 286 12.09 -1.90 0.15
N ASP A 287 10.95 -2.32 -0.39
CA ASP A 287 9.91 -2.90 0.44
C ASP A 287 10.46 -4.11 1.20
N THR A 288 10.07 -4.30 2.47
CA THR A 288 10.59 -5.35 3.35
C THR A 288 10.51 -6.74 2.74
N ALA A 289 9.49 -7.04 1.95
CA ALA A 289 9.35 -8.34 1.29
C ALA A 289 10.34 -8.53 0.14
N LEU A 290 10.71 -7.45 -0.56
CA LEU A 290 11.64 -7.49 -1.68
C LEU A 290 13.11 -7.47 -1.22
N MET A 291 13.39 -6.90 -0.06
CA MET A 291 14.73 -6.80 0.52
C MET A 291 15.41 -8.18 0.62
N TYR A 292 14.68 -9.21 1.08
CA TYR A 292 15.20 -10.57 1.21
C TYR A 292 15.43 -11.29 -0.13
N THR A 293 14.85 -10.81 -1.21
CA THR A 293 15.09 -11.34 -2.56
C THR A 293 16.24 -10.64 -3.26
N ALA A 294 16.64 -9.47 -2.79
CA ALA A 294 17.76 -8.70 -3.32
C ALA A 294 19.13 -9.20 -2.81
N VAL A 295 19.18 -9.95 -1.71
CA VAL A 295 20.34 -10.61 -1.14
C VAL A 295 20.51 -11.99 -1.75
#